data_3895deeebc2b2ce8b2e549bc44ed0db7
#
_entry.id   3895deeebc2b2ce8b2e549bc44ed0db7
#
_cell.length_a   1.000
_cell.length_b   1.000
_cell.length_c   1.000
_cell.angle_alpha   90.00
_cell.angle_beta   90.00
_cell.angle_gamma   90.00
#
_symmetry.space_group_name_H-M   'P 1'
#
loop_
_entity.id
_entity.type
_entity.pdbx_description
1 polymer ?
#
loop_
_entity_poly.entity_id
_entity_poly.type
_entity_poly.pdbx_seq_one_letter_code
_entity_poly.pdbx_strand_id
1 'polypeptide(L)'
;EWSYDNGIHGDRRYRVPLKDTVIALKDIRTEVELGFDPKLAYAEAQRCLNCDVQTVFSDKLCIECDACVDICPMDCIAFTANGDETDLRTRLTAPAINLAQALYVSAPVRTERVMVKDEDVCLHCGLCAERCPTGAWDMQKFLLDIAHADDRAHVERSPRQPAEVGM
;
A
#
# COMPACT_ATOMS: atom_id res chain seq x y z
N GLU A 1 12.61 -5.80 14.78
CA GLU A 1 13.01 -6.76 13.74
C GLU A 1 11.75 -7.15 12.98
N TRP A 2 11.67 -6.74 11.72
CA TRP A 2 10.52 -6.97 10.86
C TRP A 2 10.46 -8.46 10.51
N SER A 3 9.57 -9.23 11.13
CA SER A 3 9.38 -10.63 10.79
C SER A 3 8.18 -10.79 9.85
N TYR A 4 8.25 -10.27 8.65
CA TYR A 4 7.37 -10.78 7.62
C TYR A 4 8.16 -11.81 6.79
N ASP A 5 7.53 -12.94 6.59
CA ASP A 5 8.08 -14.02 5.78
C ASP A 5 8.11 -13.54 4.32
N ASN A 6 9.26 -13.02 3.95
CA ASN A 6 9.56 -12.70 2.58
C ASN A 6 9.94 -13.98 1.86
N GLY A 7 9.02 -14.82 1.51
CA GLY A 7 9.27 -15.96 0.64
C GLY A 7 9.84 -15.58 -0.74
N ILE A 8 10.71 -14.55 -0.76
CA ILE A 8 11.30 -13.99 -1.98
C ILE A 8 12.37 -14.95 -2.50
N HIS A 9 12.15 -15.48 -3.68
CA HIS A 9 13.15 -16.23 -4.42
C HIS A 9 14.04 -15.28 -5.23
N GLY A 10 15.36 -15.41 -5.10
CA GLY A 10 16.35 -14.63 -5.83
C GLY A 10 16.47 -15.01 -7.31
N ASP A 11 15.53 -15.75 -7.85
CA ASP A 11 15.53 -16.21 -9.22
C ASP A 11 15.37 -15.05 -10.22
N ARG A 12 15.94 -15.24 -11.40
CA ARG A 12 15.76 -14.29 -12.49
C ARG A 12 14.30 -14.31 -12.98
N ARG A 13 13.83 -13.17 -13.46
CA ARG A 13 12.51 -13.04 -14.07
C ARG A 13 12.33 -14.08 -15.18
N TYR A 14 11.25 -14.83 -15.12
CA TYR A 14 10.84 -15.75 -16.17
C TYR A 14 10.34 -14.97 -17.38
N ARG A 15 10.69 -15.43 -18.56
CA ARG A 15 10.19 -14.83 -19.80
C ARG A 15 8.91 -15.51 -20.23
N VAL A 16 7.97 -14.73 -20.71
CA VAL A 16 6.75 -15.25 -21.35
C VAL A 16 7.13 -16.12 -22.52
N PRO A 17 6.61 -17.35 -22.64
CA PRO A 17 6.82 -18.21 -23.79
C PRO A 17 6.31 -17.55 -25.08
N LEU A 18 7.10 -17.60 -26.12
CA LEU A 18 6.74 -17.03 -27.43
C LEU A 18 6.43 -18.15 -28.41
N LYS A 19 5.49 -17.88 -29.29
CA LYS A 19 5.20 -18.73 -30.44
C LYS A 19 6.37 -18.72 -31.41
N ASP A 20 6.59 -19.83 -32.10
CA ASP A 20 7.59 -19.91 -33.15
C ASP A 20 7.42 -18.79 -34.17
N THR A 21 8.51 -18.12 -34.53
CA THR A 21 8.50 -16.95 -35.41
C THR A 21 7.92 -17.24 -36.77
N VAL A 22 8.21 -18.45 -37.34
CA VAL A 22 7.68 -18.84 -38.66
C VAL A 22 6.16 -19.00 -38.65
N ILE A 23 5.63 -19.47 -37.50
CA ILE A 23 4.17 -19.59 -37.31
C ILE A 23 3.55 -18.22 -37.08
N ALA A 24 4.17 -17.40 -36.24
CA ALA A 24 3.68 -16.08 -35.92
C ALA A 24 3.59 -15.14 -37.12
N LEU A 25 4.53 -15.26 -38.07
CA LEU A 25 4.55 -14.43 -39.28
C LEU A 25 3.54 -14.83 -40.35
N LYS A 26 2.84 -15.96 -40.19
CA LYS A 26 1.84 -16.41 -41.20
C LYS A 26 0.50 -15.70 -41.11
N ASP A 27 0.13 -15.24 -39.89
CA ASP A 27 -1.15 -14.58 -39.68
C ASP A 27 -1.02 -13.51 -38.59
N ILE A 28 -1.42 -12.29 -38.94
CA ILE A 28 -1.40 -11.12 -38.04
C ILE A 28 -2.28 -11.31 -36.78
N ARG A 29 -3.21 -12.24 -36.79
CA ARG A 29 -4.10 -12.58 -35.67
C ARG A 29 -3.50 -13.65 -34.75
N THR A 30 -2.31 -14.17 -35.08
CA THR A 30 -1.65 -15.17 -34.24
C THR A 30 -1.21 -14.56 -32.94
N GLU A 31 -1.64 -15.14 -31.81
CA GLU A 31 -1.12 -14.78 -30.49
C GLU A 31 0.36 -15.15 -30.42
N VAL A 32 1.21 -14.16 -30.21
CA VAL A 32 2.67 -14.32 -30.20
C VAL A 32 3.18 -14.62 -28.80
N GLU A 33 2.67 -13.92 -27.79
CA GLU A 33 2.98 -14.17 -26.39
C GLU A 33 1.96 -15.14 -25.81
N LEU A 34 2.40 -16.34 -25.43
CA LEU A 34 1.50 -17.43 -25.05
C LEU A 34 1.04 -17.40 -23.58
N GLY A 35 1.52 -16.44 -22.81
CA GLY A 35 1.31 -16.42 -21.38
C GLY A 35 2.12 -17.49 -20.64
N PHE A 36 1.97 -17.54 -19.33
CA PHE A 36 2.58 -18.56 -18.48
C PHE A 36 1.65 -19.76 -18.30
N ASP A 37 2.20 -20.95 -18.33
CA ASP A 37 1.52 -22.12 -17.80
C ASP A 37 1.38 -22.01 -16.26
N PRO A 38 0.51 -22.79 -15.60
CA PRO A 38 0.31 -22.70 -14.16
C PRO A 38 1.59 -22.87 -13.33
N LYS A 39 2.51 -23.73 -13.77
CA LYS A 39 3.76 -23.96 -13.06
C LYS A 39 4.71 -22.77 -13.15
N LEU A 40 4.84 -22.21 -14.35
CA LEU A 40 5.70 -21.05 -14.58
C LEU A 40 5.09 -19.79 -13.97
N ALA A 41 3.77 -19.64 -14.03
CA ALA A 41 3.03 -18.55 -13.35
C ALA A 41 3.27 -18.60 -11.82
N TYR A 42 3.17 -19.78 -11.22
CA TYR A 42 3.44 -19.96 -9.80
C TYR A 42 4.90 -19.62 -9.45
N ALA A 43 5.86 -20.08 -10.25
CA ALA A 43 7.27 -19.77 -10.02
C ALA A 43 7.56 -18.25 -10.13
N GLU A 44 6.96 -17.56 -11.10
CA GLU A 44 7.08 -16.10 -11.19
C GLU A 44 6.40 -15.37 -10.02
N ALA A 45 5.26 -15.88 -9.55
CA ALA A 45 4.56 -15.33 -8.38
C ALA A 45 5.38 -15.45 -7.08
N GLN A 46 6.26 -16.45 -6.96
CA GLN A 46 7.15 -16.59 -5.81
C GLN A 46 8.23 -15.49 -5.74
N ARG A 47 8.39 -14.70 -6.79
CA ARG A 47 9.28 -13.53 -6.81
C ARG A 47 8.61 -12.27 -6.26
N CYS A 48 7.49 -12.42 -5.59
CA CYS A 48 6.73 -11.36 -4.97
C CYS A 48 7.57 -10.56 -3.96
N LEU A 49 7.55 -9.24 -4.06
CA LEU A 49 8.25 -8.32 -3.15
C LEU A 49 7.43 -7.96 -1.92
N ASN A 50 6.31 -8.63 -1.67
CA ASN A 50 5.37 -8.33 -0.58
C ASN A 50 4.92 -6.85 -0.57
N CYS A 51 4.61 -6.30 -1.74
CA CYS A 51 4.11 -4.92 -1.87
C CYS A 51 2.69 -4.73 -1.29
N ASP A 52 2.10 -5.78 -0.75
CA ASP A 52 0.85 -5.77 0.00
C ASP A 52 0.99 -5.32 1.46
N VAL A 53 2.20 -4.93 1.87
CA VAL A 53 2.47 -4.39 3.21
C VAL A 53 2.36 -2.87 3.18
N GLN A 54 1.60 -2.31 4.10
CA GLN A 54 1.41 -0.87 4.25
C GLN A 54 1.74 -0.41 5.68
N THR A 55 2.02 0.88 5.83
CA THR A 55 2.22 1.49 7.14
C THR A 55 0.87 1.84 7.78
N VAL A 56 0.67 1.39 9.00
CA VAL A 56 -0.53 1.64 9.81
C VAL A 56 -0.16 2.48 11.02
N PHE A 57 -0.98 3.48 11.34
CA PHE A 57 -0.75 4.40 12.45
C PHE A 57 -1.70 4.13 13.62
N SER A 58 -1.15 4.15 14.84
CA SER A 58 -1.89 4.08 16.10
C SER A 58 -1.74 5.39 16.88
N ASP A 59 -2.81 6.16 16.96
CA ASP A 59 -2.90 7.43 17.69
C ASP A 59 -2.55 7.28 19.17
N LYS A 60 -2.96 6.17 19.79
CA LYS A 60 -2.77 5.88 21.22
C LYS A 60 -1.30 5.75 21.63
N LEU A 61 -0.45 5.29 20.72
CA LEU A 61 0.98 5.09 20.95
C LEU A 61 1.81 6.32 20.56
N CYS A 62 1.23 7.29 19.88
CA CYS A 62 1.95 8.46 19.39
C CYS A 62 2.32 9.41 20.53
N ILE A 63 3.58 9.82 20.56
CA ILE A 63 4.12 10.84 21.49
C ILE A 63 4.38 12.18 20.80
N GLU A 64 3.95 12.33 19.56
CA GLU A 64 4.04 13.57 18.78
C GLU A 64 5.46 14.13 18.62
N CYS A 65 6.43 13.25 18.41
CA CYS A 65 7.83 13.62 18.23
C CYS A 65 8.17 14.07 16.80
N ASP A 66 7.23 13.99 15.88
CA ASP A 66 7.30 14.34 14.44
C ASP A 66 8.42 13.63 13.65
N ALA A 67 9.14 12.68 14.25
CA ALA A 67 10.24 11.95 13.61
C ALA A 67 9.85 11.18 12.35
N CYS A 68 8.59 10.78 12.24
CA CYS A 68 8.03 10.14 11.04
C CYS A 68 7.82 11.14 9.89
N VAL A 69 7.55 12.40 10.20
CA VAL A 69 7.46 13.48 9.20
C VAL A 69 8.86 13.77 8.66
N ASP A 70 9.84 13.95 9.54
CA ASP A 70 11.22 14.29 9.17
C ASP A 70 11.89 13.21 8.31
N ILE A 71 11.56 11.92 8.55
CA ILE A 71 12.20 10.81 7.82
C ILE A 71 11.48 10.47 6.52
N CYS A 72 10.27 10.97 6.28
CA CYS A 72 9.48 10.60 5.12
C CYS A 72 10.11 11.13 3.82
N PRO A 73 10.60 10.27 2.91
CA PRO A 73 11.24 10.74 1.68
C PRO A 73 10.25 11.33 0.68
N MET A 74 8.95 11.15 0.93
CA MET A 74 7.86 11.62 0.06
C MET A 74 7.12 12.81 0.65
N ASP A 75 7.45 13.27 1.85
CA ASP A 75 6.77 14.38 2.53
C ASP A 75 5.23 14.23 2.60
N CYS A 76 4.75 12.98 2.62
CA CYS A 76 3.34 12.63 2.54
C CYS A 76 2.66 12.50 3.91
N ILE A 77 3.32 12.88 5.00
CA ILE A 77 2.82 12.81 6.38
C ILE A 77 2.91 14.19 7.01
N ALA A 78 1.86 14.60 7.72
CA ALA A 78 1.86 15.81 8.53
C ALA A 78 1.08 15.62 9.83
N PHE A 79 1.46 16.35 10.90
CA PHE A 79 0.66 16.51 12.11
C PHE A 79 0.15 17.94 12.17
N THR A 80 -1.18 18.12 12.19
CA THR A 80 -1.80 19.42 12.09
C THR A 80 -3.12 19.50 12.86
N ALA A 81 -3.68 20.69 12.99
CA ALA A 81 -5.06 20.85 13.45
C ALA A 81 -6.01 20.15 12.47
N ASN A 82 -7.09 19.54 12.97
CA ASN A 82 -8.10 18.92 12.12
C ASN A 82 -8.80 19.98 11.24
N GLY A 83 -9.30 19.56 10.10
CA GLY A 83 -9.98 20.41 9.12
C GLY A 83 -10.68 19.57 8.05
N ASP A 84 -11.27 20.22 7.07
CA ASP A 84 -11.76 19.51 5.89
C ASP A 84 -10.60 19.03 5.00
N GLU A 85 -10.87 18.12 4.09
CA GLU A 85 -9.83 17.50 3.26
C GLU A 85 -9.08 18.54 2.40
N THR A 86 -9.77 19.56 1.90
CA THR A 86 -9.14 20.60 1.09
C THR A 86 -8.10 21.38 1.90
N ASP A 87 -8.45 21.74 3.15
CA ASP A 87 -7.54 22.43 4.07
C ASP A 87 -6.36 21.50 4.46
N LEU A 88 -6.64 20.25 4.82
CA LEU A 88 -5.61 19.29 5.19
C LEU A 88 -4.61 19.03 4.05
N ARG A 89 -5.05 18.98 2.81
CA ARG A 89 -4.17 18.84 1.64
C ARG A 89 -3.18 20.01 1.51
N THR A 90 -3.58 21.22 1.86
CA THR A 90 -2.65 22.37 1.82
C THR A 90 -1.53 22.31 2.86
N ARG A 91 -1.66 21.43 3.86
CA ARG A 91 -0.69 21.24 4.95
C ARG A 91 0.31 20.14 4.70
N LEU A 92 0.08 19.31 3.66
CA LEU A 92 1.07 18.35 3.17
C LEU A 92 2.06 19.05 2.25
N THR A 93 3.33 18.73 2.37
CA THR A 93 4.38 19.28 1.51
C THR A 93 4.34 18.61 0.13
N ALA A 94 3.99 17.34 0.09
CA ALA A 94 3.89 16.59 -1.17
C ALA A 94 2.68 17.03 -2.00
N PRO A 95 2.84 17.19 -3.31
CA PRO A 95 1.69 17.43 -4.19
C PRO A 95 0.83 16.17 -4.28
N ALA A 96 -0.49 16.34 -4.29
CA ALA A 96 -1.41 15.23 -4.50
C ALA A 96 -1.28 14.65 -5.91
N ILE A 97 -1.21 13.33 -6.01
CA ILE A 97 -1.19 12.61 -7.29
C ILE A 97 -2.64 12.29 -7.73
N ASN A 98 -3.49 11.94 -6.78
CA ASN A 98 -4.86 11.55 -7.04
C ASN A 98 -5.83 12.22 -6.04
N LEU A 99 -6.61 13.17 -6.53
CA LEU A 99 -7.60 13.89 -5.70
C LEU A 99 -8.90 13.09 -5.47
N ALA A 100 -9.09 11.97 -6.16
CA ALA A 100 -10.26 11.11 -5.95
C ALA A 100 -10.10 10.17 -4.75
N GLN A 101 -8.87 9.95 -4.29
CA GLN A 101 -8.59 9.20 -3.07
C GLN A 101 -8.56 10.14 -1.88
N ALA A 102 -9.38 9.85 -0.86
CA ALA A 102 -9.39 10.62 0.38
C ALA A 102 -8.07 10.46 1.15
N LEU A 103 -7.65 11.53 1.83
CA LEU A 103 -6.53 11.48 2.76
C LEU A 103 -6.86 10.55 3.95
N TYR A 104 -5.85 9.83 4.42
CA TYR A 104 -5.96 9.19 5.72
C TYR A 104 -5.80 10.24 6.82
N VAL A 105 -6.75 10.28 7.75
CA VAL A 105 -6.73 11.18 8.91
C VAL A 105 -6.95 10.36 10.17
N SER A 106 -6.02 10.46 11.12
CA SER A 106 -6.11 9.73 12.39
C SER A 106 -7.17 10.34 13.32
N ALA A 107 -7.51 9.61 14.40
CA ALA A 107 -8.10 10.24 15.56
C ALA A 107 -7.14 11.29 16.16
N PRO A 108 -7.65 12.27 16.93
CA PRO A 108 -6.81 13.27 17.57
C PRO A 108 -5.78 12.63 18.50
N VAL A 109 -4.54 13.08 18.41
CA VAL A 109 -3.45 12.71 19.33
C VAL A 109 -3.50 13.58 20.58
N ARG A 110 -2.53 13.48 21.50
CA ARG A 110 -2.58 14.10 22.83
C ARG A 110 -2.77 15.62 22.83
N THR A 111 -2.25 16.33 21.83
CA THR A 111 -2.39 17.80 21.68
C THR A 111 -3.52 18.21 20.77
N GLU A 112 -4.48 17.32 20.50
CA GLU A 112 -5.62 17.56 19.59
C GLU A 112 -5.20 17.72 18.12
N ARG A 113 -3.93 17.51 17.77
CA ARG A 113 -3.50 17.40 16.38
C ARG A 113 -4.00 16.07 15.78
N VAL A 114 -4.14 16.03 14.49
CA VAL A 114 -4.39 14.79 13.73
C VAL A 114 -3.16 14.48 12.88
N MET A 115 -2.88 13.19 12.69
CA MET A 115 -1.94 12.76 11.69
C MET A 115 -2.67 12.63 10.35
N VAL A 116 -2.12 13.26 9.33
CA VAL A 116 -2.63 13.25 7.96
C VAL A 116 -1.62 12.59 7.06
N LYS A 117 -2.07 11.69 6.20
CA LYS A 117 -1.21 10.97 5.26
C LYS A 117 -1.88 10.85 3.89
N ASP A 118 -1.14 11.14 2.83
CA ASP A 118 -1.55 10.83 1.46
C ASP A 118 -1.03 9.44 1.06
N GLU A 119 -1.95 8.48 0.96
CA GLU A 119 -1.60 7.09 0.65
C GLU A 119 -1.14 6.89 -0.79
N ASP A 120 -1.62 7.69 -1.74
CA ASP A 120 -1.20 7.59 -3.14
C ASP A 120 0.23 8.10 -3.37
N VAL A 121 0.70 9.00 -2.51
CA VAL A 121 2.08 9.50 -2.55
C VAL A 121 3.03 8.59 -1.77
N CYS A 122 2.51 7.83 -0.80
CA CYS A 122 3.30 6.97 0.07
C CYS A 122 3.96 5.82 -0.69
N LEU A 123 5.27 5.63 -0.51
CA LEU A 123 6.01 4.48 -1.07
C LEU A 123 5.88 3.20 -0.25
N HIS A 124 5.21 3.23 0.88
CA HIS A 124 5.12 2.12 1.85
C HIS A 124 6.52 1.57 2.25
N CYS A 125 7.52 2.44 2.29
CA CYS A 125 8.91 2.06 2.56
C CYS A 125 9.19 1.66 4.01
N GLY A 126 8.28 1.93 4.95
CA GLY A 126 8.41 1.57 6.36
C GLY A 126 9.32 2.44 7.21
N LEU A 127 9.98 3.47 6.64
CA LEU A 127 10.91 4.32 7.41
C LEU A 127 10.25 5.03 8.59
N CYS A 128 8.98 5.44 8.45
CA CYS A 128 8.21 6.03 9.55
C CYS A 128 8.03 5.04 10.71
N ALA A 129 7.82 3.77 10.42
CA ALA A 129 7.68 2.73 11.42
C ALA A 129 9.02 2.38 12.07
N GLU A 130 10.08 2.26 11.29
CA GLU A 130 11.43 2.02 11.82
C GLU A 130 11.91 3.16 12.72
N ARG A 131 11.60 4.39 12.35
CA ARG A 131 11.99 5.59 13.10
C ARG A 131 11.16 5.83 14.36
N CYS A 132 9.95 5.27 14.46
CA CYS A 132 9.03 5.53 15.54
C CYS A 132 9.50 4.91 16.87
N PRO A 133 9.82 5.70 17.91
CA PRO A 133 10.36 5.17 19.16
C PRO A 133 9.32 4.42 20.01
N THR A 134 8.04 4.60 19.73
CA THR A 134 6.93 4.02 20.51
C THR A 134 6.16 2.96 19.77
N GLY A 135 6.53 2.66 18.51
CA GLY A 135 5.77 1.73 17.67
C GLY A 135 4.38 2.23 17.29
N ALA A 136 4.16 3.57 17.28
CA ALA A 136 2.90 4.13 16.79
C ALA A 136 2.69 3.88 15.29
N TRP A 137 3.74 3.64 14.54
CA TRP A 137 3.69 3.15 13.18
C TRP A 137 4.09 1.68 13.14
N ASP A 138 3.36 0.90 12.37
CA ASP A 138 3.60 -0.52 12.16
C ASP A 138 3.46 -0.86 10.67
N MET A 139 4.09 -1.97 10.25
CA MET A 139 3.95 -2.51 8.90
C MET A 139 2.97 -3.68 8.93
N GLN A 140 1.85 -3.56 8.24
CA GLN A 140 0.81 -4.59 8.23
C GLN A 140 0.44 -4.96 6.81
N LYS A 141 0.06 -6.23 6.61
CA LYS A 141 -0.44 -6.68 5.31
C LYS A 141 -1.74 -5.95 4.96
N PHE A 142 -1.80 -5.47 3.73
CA PHE A 142 -3.04 -4.94 3.17
C PHE A 142 -3.99 -6.09 2.88
N LEU A 143 -5.13 -6.11 3.55
CA LEU A 143 -6.19 -7.08 3.28
C LEU A 143 -7.07 -6.54 2.15
N LEU A 144 -6.85 -7.05 0.94
CA LEU A 144 -7.70 -6.76 -0.20
C LEU A 144 -8.92 -7.68 -0.16
N ASP A 145 -10.11 -7.11 0.01
CA ASP A 145 -11.35 -7.83 -0.28
C ASP A 145 -11.59 -7.81 -1.79
N ILE A 146 -11.42 -8.95 -2.41
CA ILE A 146 -11.71 -9.11 -3.83
C ILE A 146 -13.24 -9.20 -3.99
N ALA A 147 -13.84 -8.20 -4.63
CA ALA A 147 -15.24 -8.24 -5.02
C ALA A 147 -15.40 -9.18 -6.22
N HIS A 148 -16.25 -10.17 -6.09
CA HIS A 148 -16.68 -10.98 -7.23
C HIS A 148 -17.88 -10.31 -7.92
N ALA A 149 -17.99 -10.47 -9.23
CA ALA A 149 -19.06 -9.85 -10.04
C ALA A 149 -20.48 -10.17 -9.56
N ASP A 150 -20.65 -11.33 -8.93
CA ASP A 150 -21.93 -11.81 -8.39
C ASP A 150 -22.19 -11.42 -6.93
N ASP A 151 -21.23 -10.77 -6.28
CA ASP A 151 -21.32 -10.44 -4.86
C ASP A 151 -22.05 -9.10 -4.65
N ARG A 152 -23.39 -9.15 -4.66
CA ARG A 152 -24.25 -8.00 -4.40
C ARG A 152 -24.11 -7.41 -2.99
N ALA A 153 -23.46 -8.12 -2.07
CA ALA A 153 -23.24 -7.67 -0.69
C ALA A 153 -22.21 -6.55 -0.56
N HIS A 154 -21.43 -6.27 -1.63
CA HIS A 154 -20.42 -5.19 -1.61
C HIS A 154 -21.01 -3.78 -1.65
N VAL A 155 -22.25 -3.60 -2.08
CA VAL A 155 -22.88 -2.27 -2.22
C VAL A 155 -23.34 -1.71 -0.87
N GLU A 156 -23.45 -2.55 0.17
CA GLU A 156 -24.01 -2.14 1.47
C GLU A 156 -22.99 -2.11 2.63
N ARG A 157 -21.72 -2.39 2.39
CA ARG A 157 -20.72 -2.31 3.46
C ARG A 157 -20.28 -0.87 3.69
N SER A 158 -20.77 -0.33 4.79
CA SER A 158 -20.29 0.90 5.44
C SER A 158 -18.76 0.91 5.58
N PRO A 159 -18.08 2.08 5.61
CA PRO A 159 -16.62 2.17 5.74
C PRO A 159 -16.14 1.35 6.93
N ARG A 160 -15.10 0.55 6.70
CA ARG A 160 -14.56 -0.41 7.67
C ARG A 160 -14.10 0.29 8.92
N GLN A 161 -14.61 -0.14 10.06
CA GLN A 161 -13.95 0.13 11.33
C GLN A 161 -12.57 -0.58 11.31
N PRO A 162 -11.50 0.08 11.77
CA PRO A 162 -10.22 -0.58 11.94
C PRO A 162 -10.39 -1.80 12.87
N ALA A 163 -9.78 -2.92 12.49
CA ALA A 163 -9.80 -4.13 13.26
C ALA A 163 -9.33 -3.84 14.70
N GLU A 164 -10.16 -4.18 15.68
CA GLU A 164 -9.73 -4.15 17.07
C GLU A 164 -8.56 -5.12 17.22
N VAL A 165 -7.38 -4.58 17.48
CA VAL A 165 -6.21 -5.37 17.84
C VAL A 165 -6.49 -5.91 19.24
N GLY A 166 -6.95 -7.15 19.31
CA GLY A 166 -7.09 -7.88 20.58
C GLY A 166 -5.74 -7.95 21.29
N MET A 167 -5.73 -7.55 22.53
CA MET A 167 -4.60 -7.70 23.48
C MET A 167 -4.26 -9.17 23.70
#